data_7afdacb0f3915bfe03b377729ecdbd3c
#
_entry.id   7afdacb0f3915bfe03b377729ecdbd3c
#
_cell.length_a   1.000
_cell.length_b   1.000
_cell.length_c   1.000
_cell.angle_alpha   90.00
_cell.angle_beta   90.00
_cell.angle_gamma   90.00
#
_symmetry.space_group_name_H-M   'P 1'
#
loop_
_entity.id
_entity.type
_entity.pdbx_description
1 polymer ?
#
loop_
_entity_poly.entity_id
_entity_poly.type
_entity_poly.pdbx_seq_one_letter_code
_entity_poly.pdbx_strand_id
1 'polypeptide(L)'
;MSVKKRGISVIVTLMLFLSLSVVTATDTKAAEETKARSVEELAMIDGSYLIKDEESIGATTPMTRGEDLMTGYSKVRRLGAGEIYAGGTTIAAHTVERIGIGVIIERAKEEDTSWEFYDSWQKFNENTDRAATSKRLKVEGGYYYRVRCTHSANNDVSSSFTDGIFVQP
;
A
#
# COMPACT_ATOMS: atom_id res chain seq x y z
N MET A 1 -77.44 -37.61 -3.87
CA MET A 1 -77.03 -37.82 -5.27
C MET A 1 -75.54 -37.90 -5.32
N SER A 2 -75.05 -39.07 -5.61
CA SER A 2 -73.59 -39.45 -5.53
C SER A 2 -72.95 -39.25 -6.90
N VAL A 3 -71.74 -38.68 -6.95
CA VAL A 3 -70.88 -38.92 -8.09
C VAL A 3 -69.46 -39.15 -7.58
N LYS A 4 -69.05 -40.40 -7.69
CA LYS A 4 -67.67 -40.87 -7.56
C LYS A 4 -66.86 -40.34 -8.71
N LYS A 5 -65.66 -39.77 -8.45
CA LYS A 5 -64.59 -39.64 -9.47
C LYS A 5 -63.37 -40.42 -9.01
N ARG A 6 -63.02 -41.33 -9.89
CA ARG A 6 -61.89 -42.26 -9.80
C ARG A 6 -60.52 -41.52 -9.93
N GLY A 7 -59.63 -41.97 -9.09
CA GLY A 7 -58.21 -41.53 -9.21
C GLY A 7 -57.56 -42.20 -10.40
N ILE A 8 -56.70 -41.41 -11.05
CA ILE A 8 -55.74 -41.90 -12.02
C ILE A 8 -54.36 -41.71 -11.39
N SER A 9 -53.77 -42.85 -11.10
CA SER A 9 -52.38 -42.95 -10.64
C SER A 9 -51.48 -42.73 -11.86
N VAL A 10 -50.72 -41.67 -11.87
CA VAL A 10 -49.68 -41.46 -12.87
C VAL A 10 -48.34 -41.85 -12.21
N ILE A 11 -47.84 -42.99 -12.64
CA ILE A 11 -46.49 -43.44 -12.32
C ILE A 11 -45.54 -42.60 -13.17
N VAL A 12 -44.88 -41.65 -12.55
CA VAL A 12 -43.80 -40.91 -13.19
C VAL A 12 -42.51 -41.72 -13.04
N THR A 13 -42.12 -42.36 -14.13
CA THR A 13 -40.85 -43.06 -14.26
C THR A 13 -39.74 -42.06 -14.24
N LEU A 14 -38.97 -42.04 -13.15
CA LEU A 14 -37.77 -41.20 -13.00
C LEU A 14 -36.66 -41.81 -13.87
N MET A 15 -36.48 -41.27 -15.07
CA MET A 15 -35.28 -41.55 -15.87
C MET A 15 -34.10 -40.76 -15.29
N LEU A 16 -33.22 -41.49 -14.63
CA LEU A 16 -31.92 -41.00 -14.17
C LEU A 16 -30.99 -40.86 -15.38
N PHE A 17 -30.88 -39.65 -15.94
CA PHE A 17 -29.85 -39.35 -16.91
C PHE A 17 -28.53 -39.11 -16.14
N LEU A 18 -27.70 -40.14 -16.18
CA LEU A 18 -26.31 -40.06 -15.76
C LEU A 18 -25.55 -39.27 -16.81
N SER A 19 -25.57 -37.92 -16.72
CA SER A 19 -24.70 -37.09 -17.54
C SER A 19 -23.27 -37.15 -16.99
N LEU A 20 -22.45 -37.96 -17.67
CA LEU A 20 -21.01 -38.02 -17.48
C LEU A 20 -20.43 -36.67 -17.90
N SER A 21 -20.30 -35.74 -16.96
CA SER A 21 -19.58 -34.48 -17.18
C SER A 21 -18.10 -34.80 -17.31
N VAL A 22 -17.61 -34.82 -18.54
CA VAL A 22 -16.18 -34.77 -18.82
C VAL A 22 -15.73 -33.37 -18.37
N VAL A 23 -15.23 -33.28 -17.15
CA VAL A 23 -14.50 -32.10 -16.71
C VAL A 23 -13.17 -32.10 -17.46
N THR A 24 -13.10 -31.32 -18.51
CA THR A 24 -11.84 -31.05 -19.21
C THR A 24 -10.93 -30.28 -18.26
N ALA A 25 -9.85 -30.90 -17.85
CA ALA A 25 -8.80 -30.34 -17.01
C ALA A 25 -7.97 -29.27 -17.77
N THR A 26 -8.59 -28.15 -18.11
CA THR A 26 -7.90 -27.01 -18.74
C THR A 26 -7.71 -25.81 -17.79
N ASP A 27 -8.38 -25.82 -16.61
CA ASP A 27 -8.28 -24.68 -15.70
C ASP A 27 -7.13 -24.77 -14.68
N THR A 28 -6.52 -25.95 -14.52
CA THR A 28 -5.41 -26.13 -13.57
C THR A 28 -4.08 -25.55 -14.09
N LYS A 29 -3.90 -25.45 -15.39
CA LYS A 29 -2.66 -24.91 -15.96
C LYS A 29 -2.57 -23.38 -15.87
N ALA A 30 -3.72 -22.68 -15.99
CA ALA A 30 -3.75 -21.22 -15.85
C ALA A 30 -3.52 -20.76 -14.39
N ALA A 31 -3.98 -21.56 -13.41
CA ALA A 31 -3.76 -21.26 -11.99
C ALA A 31 -2.31 -21.57 -11.54
N GLU A 32 -1.65 -22.56 -12.15
CA GLU A 32 -0.22 -22.85 -11.89
C GLU A 32 0.72 -21.88 -12.62
N GLU A 33 0.38 -21.43 -13.82
CA GLU A 33 1.18 -20.40 -14.51
C GLU A 33 1.08 -19.02 -13.83
N THR A 34 -0.01 -18.71 -13.13
CA THR A 34 -0.09 -17.49 -12.33
C THR A 34 0.71 -17.59 -11.03
N LYS A 35 0.99 -18.80 -10.53
CA LYS A 35 1.78 -19.02 -9.31
C LYS A 35 3.28 -19.19 -9.60
N ALA A 36 3.65 -19.39 -10.86
CA ALA A 36 5.03 -19.49 -11.33
C ALA A 36 5.58 -18.19 -11.94
N ARG A 37 4.91 -17.04 -11.76
CA ARG A 37 5.60 -15.77 -11.88
C ARG A 37 6.61 -15.75 -10.73
N SER A 38 7.88 -15.97 -11.10
CA SER A 38 9.02 -15.76 -10.25
C SER A 38 8.74 -14.52 -9.39
N VAL A 39 8.81 -14.67 -8.07
CA VAL A 39 8.98 -13.53 -7.16
C VAL A 39 10.29 -12.92 -7.64
N GLU A 40 10.22 -11.95 -8.53
CA GLU A 40 11.36 -11.12 -8.91
C GLU A 40 11.85 -10.57 -7.58
N GLU A 41 13.03 -10.98 -7.16
CA GLU A 41 13.59 -10.52 -5.89
C GLU A 41 13.80 -9.02 -6.05
N LEU A 42 12.88 -8.23 -5.46
CA LEU A 42 12.92 -6.78 -5.56
C LEU A 42 14.21 -6.29 -4.92
N ALA A 43 14.98 -5.49 -5.65
CA ALA A 43 16.14 -4.83 -5.09
C ALA A 43 15.71 -3.96 -3.89
N MET A 44 16.54 -3.94 -2.85
CA MET A 44 16.25 -3.22 -1.62
C MET A 44 17.47 -2.37 -1.22
N ILE A 45 17.22 -1.11 -0.88
CA ILE A 45 18.23 -0.18 -0.37
C ILE A 45 17.77 0.35 0.98
N ASP A 46 18.55 0.11 2.04
CA ASP A 46 18.30 0.63 3.37
C ASP A 46 16.84 0.42 3.84
N GLY A 47 16.34 -0.83 3.73
CA GLY A 47 15.03 -1.24 4.19
C GLY A 47 13.85 -0.84 3.29
N SER A 48 14.08 -0.15 2.17
CA SER A 48 13.06 0.19 1.17
C SER A 48 13.25 -0.65 -0.09
N TYR A 49 12.19 -1.28 -0.57
CA TYR A 49 12.20 -1.97 -1.85
C TYR A 49 12.14 -0.99 -3.02
N LEU A 50 12.74 -1.34 -4.15
CA LEU A 50 12.61 -0.62 -5.41
C LEU A 50 11.43 -1.20 -6.18
N ILE A 51 10.30 -0.47 -6.20
CA ILE A 51 9.03 -0.95 -6.75
C ILE A 51 8.61 -0.16 -8.00
N LYS A 52 7.81 -0.81 -8.86
CA LYS A 52 7.23 -0.16 -10.06
C LYS A 52 5.80 0.35 -9.81
N ASP A 53 5.27 0.17 -8.61
CA ASP A 53 3.96 0.66 -8.22
C ASP A 53 3.84 2.17 -8.34
N GLU A 54 2.62 2.66 -8.45
CA GLU A 54 2.36 4.10 -8.57
C GLU A 54 2.56 4.83 -7.25
N GLU A 55 2.39 4.13 -6.12
CA GLU A 55 2.37 4.73 -4.79
C GLU A 55 2.96 3.77 -3.75
N SER A 56 3.60 4.34 -2.71
CA SER A 56 3.96 3.63 -1.49
C SER A 56 3.63 4.45 -0.26
N ILE A 57 3.21 3.76 0.80
CA ILE A 57 2.88 4.34 2.11
C ILE A 57 3.66 3.59 3.18
N GLY A 58 4.42 4.34 3.98
CA GLY A 58 5.07 3.84 5.17
C GLY A 58 4.36 4.30 6.44
N ALA A 59 4.40 3.49 7.48
CA ALA A 59 3.88 3.83 8.80
C ALA A 59 5.00 3.73 9.85
N THR A 60 4.85 4.47 10.95
CA THR A 60 5.75 4.33 12.08
C THR A 60 5.63 2.94 12.67
N THR A 61 6.77 2.31 12.90
CA THR A 61 6.81 1.16 13.81
C THR A 61 6.85 1.71 15.23
N PRO A 62 5.97 1.27 16.15
CA PRO A 62 5.99 1.72 17.53
C PRO A 62 7.30 1.27 18.21
N MET A 63 8.34 2.10 18.15
CA MET A 63 9.63 1.78 18.77
C MET A 63 9.81 2.36 20.16
N THR A 64 9.00 3.32 20.56
CA THR A 64 9.04 3.89 21.90
C THR A 64 7.62 4.00 22.43
N ARG A 65 7.44 3.66 23.70
CA ARG A 65 6.22 3.93 24.46
C ARG A 65 6.20 5.42 24.83
N GLY A 66 5.96 6.26 23.83
CA GLY A 66 5.59 7.63 24.09
C GLY A 66 4.11 7.68 24.49
N GLU A 67 3.75 8.61 25.31
CA GLU A 67 2.37 8.85 25.71
C GLU A 67 1.63 9.76 24.73
N ASP A 68 2.40 10.58 24.01
CA ASP A 68 1.89 11.64 23.14
C ASP A 68 1.76 11.19 21.69
N LEU A 69 2.81 10.58 21.11
CA LEU A 69 2.83 10.17 19.70
C LEU A 69 2.08 8.85 19.48
N MET A 70 0.95 8.91 18.79
CA MET A 70 0.14 7.74 18.44
C MET A 70 0.68 7.01 17.21
N THR A 71 0.87 7.73 16.09
CA THR A 71 1.33 7.17 14.83
C THR A 71 1.80 8.24 13.85
N GLY A 72 2.51 7.82 12.80
CA GLY A 72 2.92 8.67 11.69
C GLY A 72 2.95 7.90 10.38
N TYR A 73 2.74 8.62 9.30
CA TYR A 73 2.70 8.07 7.95
C TYR A 73 3.57 8.91 7.01
N SER A 74 4.28 8.24 6.12
CA SER A 74 4.93 8.81 4.96
C SER A 74 4.26 8.31 3.68
N LYS A 75 4.24 9.13 2.63
CA LYS A 75 3.61 8.79 1.36
C LYS A 75 4.40 9.37 0.20
N VAL A 76 4.63 8.54 -0.82
CA VAL A 76 5.08 8.95 -2.14
C VAL A 76 4.13 8.41 -3.20
N ARG A 77 3.84 9.21 -4.23
CA ARG A 77 3.01 8.80 -5.37
C ARG A 77 3.51 9.45 -6.66
N ARG A 78 3.63 8.66 -7.72
CA ARG A 78 3.88 9.18 -9.08
C ARG A 78 2.61 9.83 -9.62
N LEU A 79 2.71 11.08 -10.08
CA LEU A 79 1.59 11.83 -10.68
C LEU A 79 1.65 11.84 -12.21
N GLY A 80 2.78 11.43 -12.77
CA GLY A 80 3.05 11.39 -14.19
C GLY A 80 4.54 11.36 -14.47
N ALA A 81 4.95 11.57 -15.73
CA ALA A 81 6.36 11.66 -16.07
C ALA A 81 6.98 12.90 -15.39
N GLY A 82 8.06 12.68 -14.64
CA GLY A 82 8.80 13.74 -13.96
C GLY A 82 8.00 14.49 -12.89
N GLU A 83 6.97 13.90 -12.28
CA GLU A 83 6.22 14.52 -11.18
C GLU A 83 5.81 13.52 -10.11
N ILE A 84 6.06 13.87 -8.84
CA ILE A 84 5.65 13.10 -7.68
C ILE A 84 4.85 13.95 -6.68
N TYR A 85 3.97 13.30 -5.96
CA TYR A 85 3.45 13.75 -4.67
C TYR A 85 4.30 13.13 -3.58
N ALA A 86 4.71 13.95 -2.59
CA ALA A 86 5.43 13.49 -1.42
C ALA A 86 4.91 14.19 -0.18
N GLY A 87 4.82 13.49 0.93
CA GLY A 87 4.35 14.06 2.18
C GLY A 87 4.13 13.05 3.28
N GLY A 88 3.51 13.50 4.37
CA GLY A 88 3.20 12.64 5.49
C GLY A 88 2.28 13.30 6.51
N THR A 89 1.97 12.54 7.54
CA THR A 89 1.09 12.94 8.65
C THR A 89 1.63 12.41 9.96
N THR A 90 1.64 13.23 10.99
CA THR A 90 1.88 12.86 12.39
C THR A 90 0.57 12.97 13.15
N ILE A 91 0.23 11.98 13.96
CA ILE A 91 -0.98 11.92 14.78
C ILE A 91 -0.57 11.64 16.23
N ALA A 92 -1.01 12.49 17.15
CA ALA A 92 -0.86 12.31 18.57
C ALA A 92 -2.08 11.60 19.18
N ALA A 93 -1.92 10.99 20.35
CA ALA A 93 -2.99 10.32 21.08
C ALA A 93 -4.03 11.29 21.65
N HIS A 94 -3.65 12.53 21.85
CA HIS A 94 -4.46 13.64 22.35
C HIS A 94 -3.89 14.96 21.86
N THR A 95 -4.54 16.08 22.18
CA THR A 95 -3.99 17.41 21.90
C THR A 95 -2.69 17.61 22.66
N VAL A 96 -1.61 17.93 21.95
CA VAL A 96 -0.27 18.18 22.50
C VAL A 96 0.11 19.65 22.31
N GLU A 97 1.05 20.12 23.12
CA GLU A 97 1.56 21.49 23.02
C GLU A 97 2.22 21.75 21.65
N ARG A 98 3.03 20.77 21.18
CA ARG A 98 3.72 20.87 19.90
C ARG A 98 3.74 19.53 19.18
N ILE A 99 3.30 19.52 17.92
CA ILE A 99 3.36 18.37 17.03
C ILE A 99 4.06 18.74 15.72
N GLY A 100 4.92 17.85 15.20
CA GLY A 100 5.75 18.15 14.04
C GLY A 100 5.89 16.98 13.09
N ILE A 101 6.22 17.34 11.85
CA ILE A 101 6.62 16.42 10.81
C ILE A 101 7.76 17.03 10.00
N GLY A 102 8.84 16.27 9.86
CA GLY A 102 9.91 16.52 8.88
C GLY A 102 9.77 15.55 7.73
N VAL A 103 9.87 16.02 6.50
CA VAL A 103 9.79 15.19 5.28
C VAL A 103 11.12 15.31 4.55
N ILE A 104 11.69 14.17 4.21
CA ILE A 104 12.91 14.04 3.42
C ILE A 104 12.58 13.22 2.18
N ILE A 105 12.95 13.70 1.03
CA ILE A 105 12.89 12.98 -0.23
C ILE A 105 14.28 12.50 -0.58
N GLU A 106 14.38 11.24 -0.92
CA GLU A 106 15.62 10.61 -1.33
C GLU A 106 15.38 9.92 -2.67
N ARG A 107 16.43 9.81 -3.49
CA ARG A 107 16.41 9.11 -4.77
C ARG A 107 17.54 8.10 -4.90
N ALA A 108 17.34 7.10 -5.74
CA ALA A 108 18.38 6.13 -6.09
C ALA A 108 18.12 5.58 -7.49
N LYS A 109 19.15 5.05 -8.14
CA LYS A 109 19.01 4.17 -9.31
C LYS A 109 18.97 2.72 -8.84
N GLU A 110 18.64 1.82 -9.76
CA GLU A 110 18.54 0.39 -9.46
C GLU A 110 19.90 -0.22 -9.05
N GLU A 111 20.98 0.31 -9.59
CA GLU A 111 22.36 -0.10 -9.29
C GLU A 111 22.98 0.52 -8.03
N ASP A 112 22.30 1.51 -7.42
CA ASP A 112 22.82 2.20 -6.25
C ASP A 112 22.69 1.34 -4.98
N THR A 113 23.62 1.54 -4.05
CA THR A 113 23.63 0.87 -2.74
C THR A 113 23.18 1.77 -1.60
N SER A 114 22.91 3.04 -1.90
CA SER A 114 22.48 4.05 -0.93
C SER A 114 21.56 5.07 -1.56
N TRP A 115 20.72 5.67 -0.74
CA TRP A 115 19.84 6.76 -1.15
C TRP A 115 20.59 8.09 -1.17
N GLU A 116 20.38 8.87 -2.22
CA GLU A 116 20.85 10.25 -2.34
C GLU A 116 19.77 11.21 -1.85
N PHE A 117 20.16 12.20 -1.04
CA PHE A 117 19.26 13.29 -0.63
C PHE A 117 18.81 14.10 -1.85
N TYR A 118 17.49 14.40 -1.92
CA TYR A 118 16.92 15.19 -3.00
C TYR A 118 16.31 16.53 -2.52
N ASP A 119 15.36 16.50 -1.56
CA ASP A 119 14.70 17.69 -0.99
C ASP A 119 14.21 17.41 0.43
N SER A 120 13.97 18.47 1.20
CA SER A 120 13.36 18.34 2.52
C SER A 120 12.58 19.58 2.93
N TRP A 121 11.60 19.37 3.82
CA TRP A 121 10.88 20.44 4.53
C TRP A 121 10.29 19.92 5.82
N GLN A 122 9.79 20.85 6.62
CA GLN A 122 9.15 20.51 7.90
C GLN A 122 7.93 21.37 8.14
N LYS A 123 7.06 20.91 9.02
CA LYS A 123 5.90 21.65 9.53
C LYS A 123 5.69 21.32 11.00
N PHE A 124 5.37 22.37 11.78
CA PHE A 124 4.95 22.24 13.17
C PHE A 124 3.61 22.91 13.36
N ASN A 125 2.80 22.34 14.22
CA ASN A 125 1.56 22.91 14.74
C ASN A 125 1.62 22.93 16.26
N GLU A 126 0.82 23.79 16.89
CA GLU A 126 0.71 23.90 18.35
C GLU A 126 -0.73 23.65 18.79
N ASN A 127 -0.90 23.14 20.00
CA ASN A 127 -2.20 22.89 20.63
C ASN A 127 -3.16 22.07 19.73
N THR A 128 -2.67 20.99 19.16
CA THR A 128 -3.43 20.10 18.27
C THR A 128 -2.90 18.66 18.36
N ASP A 129 -3.65 17.72 17.85
CA ASP A 129 -3.32 16.30 17.78
C ASP A 129 -2.78 15.88 16.41
N ARG A 130 -2.64 16.83 15.45
CA ARG A 130 -2.27 16.49 14.08
C ARG A 130 -1.36 17.52 13.39
N ALA A 131 -0.33 17.01 12.71
CA ALA A 131 0.45 17.75 11.72
C ALA A 131 0.52 16.98 10.42
N ALA A 132 0.21 17.63 9.30
CA ALA A 132 0.32 17.04 7.97
C ALA A 132 0.91 18.05 6.99
N THR A 133 1.76 17.56 6.08
CA THR A 133 2.35 18.38 5.02
C THR A 133 2.63 17.55 3.79
N SER A 134 2.52 18.19 2.62
CA SER A 134 2.84 17.56 1.34
C SER A 134 3.22 18.58 0.28
N LYS A 135 3.94 18.13 -0.73
CA LYS A 135 4.26 18.89 -1.93
C LYS A 135 4.05 18.05 -3.18
N ARG A 136 3.78 18.71 -4.29
CA ARG A 136 3.99 18.20 -5.64
C ARG A 136 5.35 18.70 -6.13
N LEU A 137 6.18 17.83 -6.65
CA LEU A 137 7.55 18.13 -7.02
C LEU A 137 7.79 17.67 -8.45
N LYS A 138 8.42 18.53 -9.23
CA LYS A 138 9.04 18.15 -10.48
C LYS A 138 10.36 17.44 -10.15
N VAL A 139 10.54 16.26 -10.69
CA VAL A 139 11.68 15.39 -10.43
C VAL A 139 12.25 14.84 -11.74
N GLU A 140 13.50 14.44 -11.71
CA GLU A 140 14.17 13.81 -12.85
C GLU A 140 13.67 12.38 -13.02
N GLY A 141 13.40 11.95 -14.25
CA GLY A 141 13.04 10.56 -14.55
C GLY A 141 14.27 9.64 -14.55
N GLY A 142 14.02 8.33 -14.50
CA GLY A 142 15.06 7.31 -14.45
C GLY A 142 15.56 6.99 -13.05
N TYR A 143 14.89 7.48 -12.01
CA TYR A 143 15.21 7.23 -10.61
C TYR A 143 14.01 6.62 -9.87
N TYR A 144 14.33 5.93 -8.78
CA TYR A 144 13.37 5.60 -7.71
C TYR A 144 13.38 6.73 -6.68
N TYR A 145 12.21 7.11 -6.18
CA TYR A 145 12.04 8.13 -5.14
C TYR A 145 11.33 7.55 -3.93
N ARG A 146 11.88 7.79 -2.74
CA ARG A 146 11.22 7.46 -1.47
C ARG A 146 11.02 8.70 -0.61
N VAL A 147 10.08 8.60 0.31
CA VAL A 147 9.84 9.60 1.35
C VAL A 147 10.18 9.00 2.70
N ARG A 148 11.01 9.69 3.46
CA ARG A 148 11.25 9.42 4.86
C ARG A 148 10.71 10.56 5.70
N CYS A 149 9.91 10.24 6.73
CA CYS A 149 9.38 11.24 7.65
C CYS A 149 9.91 11.03 9.06
N THR A 150 10.18 12.15 9.73
CA THR A 150 10.36 12.20 11.19
C THR A 150 9.08 12.77 11.79
N HIS A 151 8.54 12.12 12.79
CA HIS A 151 7.31 12.47 13.50
C HIS A 151 7.63 12.85 14.92
N SER A 152 7.09 13.96 15.42
CA SER A 152 7.25 14.38 16.81
C SER A 152 5.93 14.83 17.42
N ALA A 153 5.72 14.48 18.69
CA ALA A 153 4.64 14.98 19.54
C ALA A 153 5.23 15.26 20.91
N ASN A 154 5.33 16.52 21.32
CA ASN A 154 6.10 16.98 22.45
C ASN A 154 7.53 16.38 22.45
N ASN A 155 7.82 15.46 23.39
CA ASN A 155 9.12 14.80 23.52
C ASN A 155 9.21 13.46 22.77
N ASP A 156 8.10 12.95 22.28
CA ASP A 156 8.06 11.69 21.54
C ASP A 156 8.51 11.89 20.10
N VAL A 157 9.37 11.01 19.62
CA VAL A 157 9.87 11.02 18.25
C VAL A 157 9.83 9.63 17.65
N SER A 158 9.44 9.53 16.40
CA SER A 158 9.49 8.30 15.61
C SER A 158 9.78 8.62 14.14
N SER A 159 9.91 7.59 13.32
CA SER A 159 10.12 7.75 11.88
C SER A 159 9.28 6.75 11.07
N SER A 160 8.99 7.12 9.84
CA SER A 160 8.42 6.22 8.84
C SER A 160 9.11 6.44 7.50
N PHE A 161 9.09 5.44 6.62
CA PHE A 161 9.61 5.57 5.27
C PHE A 161 8.80 4.70 4.30
N THR A 162 8.76 5.12 3.05
CA THR A 162 8.12 4.40 1.96
C THR A 162 9.13 3.50 1.25
N ASP A 163 8.64 2.59 0.43
CA ASP A 163 9.45 2.02 -0.65
C ASP A 163 9.77 3.09 -1.69
N GLY A 164 10.76 2.80 -2.54
CA GLY A 164 11.11 3.64 -3.67
C GLY A 164 10.25 3.34 -4.87
N ILE A 165 9.48 4.32 -5.37
CA ILE A 165 8.69 4.21 -6.59
C ILE A 165 9.48 4.69 -7.79
N PHE A 166 9.44 3.96 -8.91
CA PHE A 166 10.13 4.36 -10.14
C PHE A 166 9.41 5.50 -10.86
N VAL A 167 10.15 6.54 -11.25
CA VAL A 167 9.67 7.63 -12.11
C VAL A 167 10.31 7.48 -13.48
N GLN A 168 9.46 7.30 -14.50
CA GLN A 168 9.92 7.14 -15.89
C GLN A 168 10.60 8.41 -16.41
N PRO A 169 11.58 8.26 -17.33
CA PRO A 169 12.21 9.37 -18.05
C PRO A 169 11.24 10.22 -18.83
#